data_2dab2b65e87642672593d9b305832931
#
_entry.id   2dab2b65e87642672593d9b305832931
#
_cell.length_a   1.000
_cell.length_b   1.000
_cell.length_c   1.000
_cell.angle_alpha   90.00
_cell.angle_beta   90.00
_cell.angle_gamma   90.00
#
_symmetry.space_group_name_H-M   'P 1'
#
loop_
_entity.id
_entity.type
_entity.pdbx_description
1 polymer ?
#
loop_
_entity_poly.entity_id
_entity_poly.type
_entity_poly.pdbx_seq_one_letter_code
_entity_poly.pdbx_strand_id
1 'polypeptide(L)'
;MKNKMVDLISKKILESQRIVITSHLRPDGDSICTSLAFYFIGKLLGKDMAIINKDVTPFPFNHFPDIDRIKIGQISPQNFDMAILLECANFSRSGQDNLDKYFTVNIDHHYSNDYYADINWVDPEASAVACMAYMLGENLNIQFTSQIANNLYCAIVSDTGSFQFSNTTAQSFEVCHKLINHGATPINVSNFLFNNNPPEKIKLLGQVLSTLEMNKEGNIAVITMFKEYLDHLDLKVIDTEDISTLARSIKGVNMVLFFKEIGTNTFRVSIRSKGVANAALVAEHFGGGGHIHAAGFTVSGKHEKLVKELPDKVLDLLRKFGTNQGSKDT
;
A
#
# COMPACT_ATOMS: atom_id res chain seq x y z
N MET A 1 -20.49 17.53 2.74
CA MET A 1 -19.28 17.56 3.57
C MET A 1 -18.00 17.57 2.73
N LYS A 2 -17.86 16.73 1.69
CA LYS A 2 -16.65 16.68 0.83
C LYS A 2 -16.22 18.06 0.31
N ASN A 3 -17.11 18.84 -0.32
CA ASN A 3 -16.79 20.18 -0.84
C ASN A 3 -16.24 21.14 0.23
N LYS A 4 -16.81 21.13 1.44
CA LYS A 4 -16.35 22.01 2.52
C LYS A 4 -14.91 21.72 2.97
N MET A 5 -14.49 20.43 3.00
CA MET A 5 -13.12 20.07 3.36
C MET A 5 -12.14 20.43 2.26
N VAL A 6 -12.50 20.21 1.00
CA VAL A 6 -11.71 20.62 -0.16
C VAL A 6 -11.48 22.14 -0.15
N ASP A 7 -12.54 22.95 0.08
CA ASP A 7 -12.41 24.40 0.15
C ASP A 7 -11.49 24.85 1.29
N LEU A 8 -11.62 24.22 2.47
CA LEU A 8 -10.82 24.55 3.65
C LEU A 8 -9.33 24.23 3.43
N ILE A 9 -9.03 23.07 2.86
CA ILE A 9 -7.65 22.66 2.53
C ILE A 9 -7.08 23.56 1.44
N SER A 10 -7.85 23.84 0.38
CA SER A 10 -7.43 24.74 -0.70
C SER A 10 -7.07 26.11 -0.15
N LYS A 11 -7.92 26.68 0.69
CA LYS A 11 -7.65 27.97 1.33
C LYS A 11 -6.34 27.91 2.14
N LYS A 12 -6.14 26.85 2.94
CA LYS A 12 -4.95 26.71 3.78
C LYS A 12 -3.67 26.56 2.94
N ILE A 13 -3.73 25.81 1.82
CA ILE A 13 -2.62 25.72 0.87
C ILE A 13 -2.28 27.08 0.29
N LEU A 14 -3.28 27.86 -0.11
CA LEU A 14 -3.06 29.19 -0.70
C LEU A 14 -2.45 30.17 0.31
N GLU A 15 -2.83 30.10 1.60
CA GLU A 15 -2.29 30.93 2.68
C GLU A 15 -0.87 30.55 3.11
N SER A 16 -0.47 29.28 2.93
CA SER A 16 0.84 28.78 3.32
C SER A 16 1.88 29.05 2.23
N GLN A 17 3.14 29.31 2.60
CA GLN A 17 4.22 29.53 1.65
C GLN A 17 5.19 28.34 1.57
N ARG A 18 5.52 27.73 2.71
CA ARG A 18 6.46 26.63 2.82
C ARG A 18 5.71 25.39 3.33
N ILE A 19 5.58 24.39 2.48
CA ILE A 19 4.75 23.21 2.74
C ILE A 19 5.62 21.96 2.68
N VAL A 20 5.57 21.13 3.72
CA VAL A 20 6.16 19.80 3.72
C VAL A 20 5.09 18.74 3.56
N ILE A 21 5.39 17.73 2.75
CA ILE A 21 4.57 16.54 2.55
C ILE A 21 5.28 15.37 3.20
N THR A 22 4.55 14.53 3.88
CA THR A 22 5.02 13.23 4.38
C THR A 22 3.93 12.18 4.21
N SER A 23 4.33 10.91 4.20
CA SER A 23 3.42 9.77 4.13
C SER A 23 3.74 8.74 5.21
N HIS A 24 3.06 7.61 5.18
CA HIS A 24 3.25 6.55 6.17
C HIS A 24 4.60 5.82 6.03
N LEU A 25 5.04 5.17 7.13
CA LEU A 25 6.16 4.21 7.14
C LEU A 25 5.90 3.10 6.12
N ARG A 26 6.96 2.65 5.43
CA ARG A 26 6.89 1.71 4.31
C ARG A 26 5.93 2.22 3.23
N PRO A 27 6.26 3.36 2.61
CA PRO A 27 5.39 4.01 1.64
C PRO A 27 5.12 3.11 0.44
N ASP A 28 3.91 3.17 -0.06
CA ASP A 28 3.44 2.43 -1.24
C ASP A 28 3.28 3.35 -2.47
N GLY A 29 2.69 2.81 -3.53
CA GLY A 29 2.55 3.54 -4.79
C GLY A 29 1.61 4.73 -4.71
N ASP A 30 0.50 4.66 -3.95
CA ASP A 30 -0.40 5.81 -3.81
C ASP A 30 0.29 6.91 -3.01
N SER A 31 0.84 6.61 -1.85
CA SER A 31 1.52 7.60 -1.01
C SER A 31 2.69 8.29 -1.71
N ILE A 32 3.51 7.55 -2.48
CA ILE A 32 4.66 8.07 -3.22
C ILE A 32 4.23 8.98 -4.37
N CYS A 33 3.39 8.44 -5.26
CA CYS A 33 2.99 9.15 -6.47
C CYS A 33 2.08 10.34 -6.15
N THR A 34 1.20 10.23 -5.17
CA THR A 34 0.37 11.34 -4.71
C THR A 34 1.23 12.43 -4.05
N SER A 35 2.27 12.08 -3.29
CA SER A 35 3.21 13.06 -2.74
C SER A 35 3.91 13.85 -3.84
N LEU A 36 4.38 13.18 -4.90
CA LEU A 36 4.97 13.84 -6.06
C LEU A 36 3.97 14.75 -6.80
N ALA A 37 2.73 14.30 -6.97
CA ALA A 37 1.68 15.13 -7.57
C ALA A 37 1.42 16.40 -6.75
N PHE A 38 1.29 16.30 -5.42
CA PHE A 38 1.15 17.46 -4.55
C PHE A 38 2.34 18.40 -4.59
N TYR A 39 3.56 17.86 -4.66
CA TYR A 39 4.76 18.67 -4.84
C TYR A 39 4.65 19.55 -6.09
N PHE A 40 4.30 18.97 -7.25
CA PHE A 40 4.17 19.73 -8.49
C PHE A 40 2.97 20.68 -8.48
N ILE A 41 1.84 20.32 -7.88
CA ILE A 41 0.69 21.21 -7.67
C ILE A 41 1.15 22.44 -6.86
N GLY A 42 1.84 22.24 -5.75
CA GLY A 42 2.35 23.34 -4.95
C GLY A 42 3.34 24.23 -5.70
N LYS A 43 4.24 23.64 -6.53
CA LYS A 43 5.16 24.41 -7.38
C LYS A 43 4.43 25.27 -8.41
N LEU A 44 3.34 24.78 -9.02
CA LEU A 44 2.50 25.59 -9.91
C LEU A 44 1.82 26.75 -9.20
N LEU A 45 1.53 26.61 -7.91
CA LEU A 45 1.00 27.67 -7.05
C LEU A 45 2.09 28.61 -6.49
N GLY A 46 3.34 28.44 -6.90
CA GLY A 46 4.46 29.27 -6.42
C GLY A 46 4.89 28.98 -4.98
N LYS A 47 4.55 27.80 -4.44
CA LYS A 47 4.91 27.40 -3.07
C LYS A 47 6.30 26.79 -3.01
N ASP A 48 6.94 26.93 -1.84
CA ASP A 48 8.15 26.20 -1.51
C ASP A 48 7.75 24.82 -0.94
N MET A 49 8.04 23.78 -1.72
CA MET A 49 7.57 22.42 -1.44
C MET A 49 8.73 21.50 -1.09
N ALA A 50 8.54 20.67 -0.07
CA ALA A 50 9.41 19.54 0.24
C ALA A 50 8.61 18.27 0.44
N ILE A 51 9.20 17.11 0.09
CA ILE A 51 8.68 15.80 0.47
C ILE A 51 9.73 15.15 1.36
N ILE A 52 9.34 14.77 2.58
CA ILE A 52 10.24 14.14 3.55
C ILE A 52 9.54 12.91 4.15
N ASN A 53 10.02 11.73 3.78
CA ASN A 53 9.52 10.47 4.32
C ASN A 53 10.54 9.87 5.30
N LYS A 54 10.08 9.07 6.25
CA LYS A 54 10.95 8.38 7.20
C LYS A 54 11.68 7.22 6.56
N ASP A 55 10.97 6.43 5.78
CA ASP A 55 11.48 5.21 5.16
C ASP A 55 11.88 5.45 3.70
N VAL A 56 12.79 4.62 3.22
CA VAL A 56 13.21 4.61 1.82
C VAL A 56 12.07 4.17 0.90
N THR A 57 12.06 4.74 -0.29
CA THR A 57 11.10 4.33 -1.33
C THR A 57 11.41 2.91 -1.80
N PRO A 58 10.42 1.99 -1.79
CA PRO A 58 10.62 0.60 -2.20
C PRO A 58 10.68 0.47 -3.73
N PHE A 59 11.21 -0.66 -4.20
CA PHE A 59 11.07 -1.08 -5.61
C PHE A 59 9.59 -1.36 -5.94
N PRO A 60 9.10 -1.00 -7.15
CA PRO A 60 9.83 -0.35 -8.25
C PRO A 60 9.92 1.17 -8.12
N PHE A 61 9.21 1.80 -7.18
CA PHE A 61 9.04 3.24 -7.05
C PHE A 61 10.35 4.00 -6.79
N ASN A 62 11.40 3.36 -6.29
CA ASN A 62 12.74 3.94 -6.16
C ASN A 62 13.39 4.31 -7.52
N HIS A 63 12.78 3.89 -8.63
CA HIS A 63 13.16 4.27 -10.01
C HIS A 63 12.08 5.11 -10.69
N PHE A 64 11.06 5.57 -9.95
CA PHE A 64 10.00 6.40 -10.51
C PHE A 64 10.52 7.79 -10.92
N PRO A 65 9.98 8.40 -11.97
CA PRO A 65 10.37 9.77 -12.34
C PRO A 65 10.26 10.74 -11.17
N ASP A 66 11.25 11.62 -11.03
CA ASP A 66 11.33 12.64 -9.97
C ASP A 66 11.41 12.10 -8.53
N ILE A 67 11.74 10.84 -8.32
CA ILE A 67 11.84 10.22 -6.99
C ILE A 67 12.89 10.90 -6.09
N ASP A 68 13.89 11.54 -6.68
CA ASP A 68 14.91 12.36 -6.01
C ASP A 68 14.34 13.57 -5.25
N ARG A 69 13.10 13.96 -5.54
CA ARG A 69 12.35 14.97 -4.78
C ARG A 69 11.96 14.48 -3.38
N ILE A 70 11.87 13.17 -3.17
CA ILE A 70 11.57 12.58 -1.86
C ILE A 70 12.86 12.45 -1.07
N LYS A 71 12.97 13.23 0.01
CA LYS A 71 14.08 13.17 0.97
C LYS A 71 13.76 12.15 2.05
N ILE A 72 14.78 11.42 2.51
CA ILE A 72 14.64 10.48 3.63
C ILE A 72 15.18 11.13 4.89
N GLY A 73 14.38 11.13 5.96
CA GLY A 73 14.80 11.71 7.23
C GLY A 73 13.65 12.19 8.13
N GLN A 74 14.00 13.11 9.03
CA GLN A 74 13.04 13.77 9.93
C GLN A 74 12.77 15.20 9.44
N ILE A 75 11.51 15.63 9.60
CA ILE A 75 11.09 17.00 9.31
C ILE A 75 11.68 17.93 10.38
N SER A 76 12.41 18.95 9.96
CA SER A 76 13.00 19.95 10.88
C SER A 76 11.97 21.00 11.28
N PRO A 77 11.74 21.26 12.57
CA PRO A 77 10.64 22.09 13.08
C PRO A 77 10.57 23.55 12.59
N GLN A 78 11.63 24.09 12.05
CA GLN A 78 11.74 25.54 11.81
C GLN A 78 11.51 25.98 10.37
N ASN A 79 11.25 25.03 9.44
CA ASN A 79 11.36 25.35 8.02
C ASN A 79 10.02 25.42 7.25
N PHE A 80 8.88 25.03 7.85
CA PHE A 80 7.63 24.92 7.13
C PHE A 80 6.48 25.58 7.87
N ASP A 81 5.50 26.08 7.13
CA ASP A 81 4.28 26.71 7.66
C ASP A 81 3.18 25.68 7.87
N MET A 82 3.21 24.60 7.08
CA MET A 82 2.20 23.54 7.07
C MET A 82 2.83 22.19 6.74
N ALA A 83 2.31 21.12 7.35
CA ALA A 83 2.58 19.74 7.00
C ALA A 83 1.34 19.07 6.43
N ILE A 84 1.47 18.45 5.25
CA ILE A 84 0.44 17.60 4.65
C ILE A 84 0.85 16.14 4.88
N LEU A 85 -0.02 15.39 5.57
CA LEU A 85 0.14 13.96 5.81
C LEU A 85 -0.78 13.20 4.85
N LEU A 86 -0.19 12.41 3.98
CA LEU A 86 -0.92 11.58 3.00
C LEU A 86 -0.93 10.13 3.48
N GLU A 87 -2.12 9.51 3.46
CA GLU A 87 -2.30 8.10 3.80
C GLU A 87 -1.82 7.72 5.21
N CYS A 88 -1.89 8.64 6.13
CA CYS A 88 -1.51 8.41 7.52
C CYS A 88 -2.75 8.33 8.41
N ALA A 89 -3.09 7.14 8.88
CA ALA A 89 -4.21 6.93 9.78
C ALA A 89 -4.02 7.59 11.16
N ASN A 90 -2.77 7.84 11.56
CA ASN A 90 -2.40 8.60 12.77
C ASN A 90 -0.96 9.13 12.64
N PHE A 91 -0.53 9.99 13.58
CA PHE A 91 0.81 10.59 13.57
C PHE A 91 1.93 9.54 13.57
N SER A 92 1.80 8.50 14.36
CA SER A 92 2.85 7.47 14.51
C SER A 92 3.12 6.73 13.21
N ARG A 93 2.13 6.62 12.34
CA ARG A 93 2.26 5.99 11.02
C ARG A 93 3.23 6.74 10.10
N SER A 94 3.42 8.05 10.26
CA SER A 94 4.38 8.80 9.47
C SER A 94 5.84 8.56 9.89
N GLY A 95 6.09 8.08 11.11
CA GLY A 95 7.43 7.96 11.69
C GLY A 95 8.15 9.30 11.86
N GLN A 96 7.43 10.42 11.72
CA GLN A 96 7.96 11.76 11.90
C GLN A 96 7.73 12.23 13.33
N ASP A 97 8.75 12.84 13.91
CA ASP A 97 8.65 13.49 15.22
C ASP A 97 8.21 14.96 15.04
N ASN A 98 7.65 15.56 16.09
CA ASN A 98 7.34 17.00 16.15
C ASN A 98 6.34 17.53 15.11
N LEU A 99 5.46 16.70 14.57
CA LEU A 99 4.41 17.16 13.66
C LEU A 99 3.40 18.10 14.34
N ASP A 100 3.27 17.99 15.65
CA ASP A 100 2.49 18.89 16.53
C ASP A 100 2.96 20.36 16.51
N LYS A 101 4.14 20.64 15.96
CA LYS A 101 4.70 21.99 15.81
C LYS A 101 4.28 22.70 14.53
N TYR A 102 3.54 22.02 13.67
CA TYR A 102 3.06 22.56 12.39
C TYR A 102 1.54 22.62 12.38
N PHE A 103 1.00 23.48 11.53
CA PHE A 103 -0.39 23.30 11.11
C PHE A 103 -0.46 22.05 10.23
N THR A 104 -1.27 21.08 10.61
CA THR A 104 -1.32 19.77 9.99
C THR A 104 -2.60 19.58 9.17
N VAL A 105 -2.43 19.01 7.97
CA VAL A 105 -3.54 18.57 7.11
C VAL A 105 -3.35 17.10 6.83
N ASN A 106 -4.34 16.27 7.17
CA ASN A 106 -4.38 14.86 6.83
C ASN A 106 -5.37 14.63 5.68
N ILE A 107 -4.90 13.95 4.64
CA ILE A 107 -5.71 13.49 3.51
C ILE A 107 -5.54 11.97 3.44
N ASP A 108 -6.61 11.23 3.69
CA ASP A 108 -6.54 9.80 3.90
C ASP A 108 -7.83 9.09 3.47
N HIS A 109 -7.73 7.80 3.19
CA HIS A 109 -8.88 6.96 2.88
C HIS A 109 -9.00 5.71 3.78
N HIS A 110 -8.16 5.60 4.81
CA HIS A 110 -8.21 4.48 5.73
C HIS A 110 -9.38 4.58 6.71
N TYR A 111 -10.17 3.50 6.86
CA TYR A 111 -11.24 3.40 7.86
C TYR A 111 -10.75 3.55 9.30
N SER A 112 -9.47 3.22 9.56
CA SER A 112 -8.85 3.28 10.89
C SER A 112 -8.26 4.64 11.23
N ASN A 113 -8.63 5.72 10.53
CA ASN A 113 -8.09 7.06 10.77
C ASN A 113 -8.56 7.64 12.08
N ASP A 114 -7.63 8.18 12.88
CA ASP A 114 -7.89 8.75 14.22
C ASP A 114 -8.32 10.22 14.20
N TYR A 115 -8.42 10.86 13.03
CA TYR A 115 -8.78 12.29 12.85
C TYR A 115 -7.91 13.25 13.67
N TYR A 116 -6.62 13.07 13.66
CA TYR A 116 -5.61 13.64 14.56
C TYR A 116 -5.04 15.00 14.15
N ALA A 117 -5.21 15.40 12.88
CA ALA A 117 -4.67 16.64 12.32
C ALA A 117 -5.58 17.85 12.58
N ASP A 118 -5.08 19.07 12.37
CA ASP A 118 -5.90 20.31 12.47
C ASP A 118 -7.02 20.32 11.42
N ILE A 119 -6.76 19.80 10.22
CA ILE A 119 -7.76 19.51 9.20
C ILE A 119 -7.62 18.04 8.77
N ASN A 120 -8.73 17.30 8.84
CA ASN A 120 -8.79 15.92 8.40
C ASN A 120 -9.81 15.77 7.27
N TRP A 121 -9.34 15.40 6.08
CA TRP A 121 -10.19 14.95 4.99
C TRP A 121 -9.99 13.45 4.81
N VAL A 122 -10.90 12.69 5.43
CA VAL A 122 -10.90 11.23 5.39
C VAL A 122 -12.11 10.76 4.60
N ASP A 123 -11.85 9.99 3.54
CA ASP A 123 -12.88 9.44 2.65
C ASP A 123 -12.63 7.97 2.37
N PRO A 124 -13.13 7.04 3.21
CA PRO A 124 -12.92 5.61 3.03
C PRO A 124 -13.53 5.02 1.75
N GLU A 125 -14.41 5.76 1.06
CA GLU A 125 -14.97 5.35 -0.23
C GLU A 125 -14.08 5.75 -1.42
N ALA A 126 -13.05 6.56 -1.19
CA ALA A 126 -12.09 6.89 -2.22
C ALA A 126 -11.20 5.67 -2.51
N SER A 127 -11.05 5.35 -3.79
CA SER A 127 -10.23 4.22 -4.23
C SER A 127 -8.74 4.40 -4.02
N ALA A 128 -8.30 5.66 -3.88
CA ALA A 128 -6.93 6.09 -3.68
C ALA A 128 -6.94 7.54 -3.19
N VAL A 129 -5.94 7.95 -2.40
CA VAL A 129 -5.78 9.36 -2.03
C VAL A 129 -5.50 10.22 -3.26
N ALA A 130 -4.94 9.64 -4.32
CA ALA A 130 -4.79 10.31 -5.62
C ALA A 130 -6.11 10.83 -6.21
N CYS A 131 -7.24 10.13 -6.03
CA CYS A 131 -8.55 10.62 -6.46
C CYS A 131 -8.94 11.90 -5.69
N MET A 132 -8.65 11.94 -4.40
CA MET A 132 -8.88 13.11 -3.56
C MET A 132 -7.95 14.27 -3.97
N ALA A 133 -6.68 13.97 -4.24
CA ALA A 133 -5.70 14.95 -4.72
C ALA A 133 -6.13 15.57 -6.07
N TYR A 134 -6.70 14.77 -6.98
CA TYR A 134 -7.27 15.28 -8.23
C TYR A 134 -8.40 16.28 -7.97
N MET A 135 -9.36 15.93 -7.10
CA MET A 135 -10.47 16.83 -6.72
C MET A 135 -9.96 18.15 -6.10
N LEU A 136 -8.93 18.07 -5.28
CA LEU A 136 -8.31 19.25 -4.68
C LEU A 136 -7.63 20.13 -5.74
N GLY A 137 -6.94 19.53 -6.72
CA GLY A 137 -6.35 20.23 -7.84
C GLY A 137 -7.39 20.92 -8.72
N GLU A 138 -8.54 20.29 -8.99
CA GLU A 138 -9.66 20.93 -9.68
C GLU A 138 -10.16 22.15 -8.89
N ASN A 139 -10.35 22.03 -7.59
CA ASN A 139 -10.82 23.13 -6.73
C ASN A 139 -9.82 24.29 -6.65
N LEU A 140 -8.53 24.01 -6.72
CA LEU A 140 -7.46 25.01 -6.81
C LEU A 140 -7.28 25.60 -8.21
N ASN A 141 -8.12 25.21 -9.18
CA ASN A 141 -8.03 25.59 -10.59
C ASN A 141 -6.67 25.32 -11.20
N ILE A 142 -6.05 24.18 -10.84
CA ILE A 142 -4.75 23.77 -11.38
C ILE A 142 -4.89 23.36 -12.85
N GLN A 143 -4.03 23.88 -13.69
CA GLN A 143 -3.81 23.32 -15.01
C GLN A 143 -2.92 22.08 -14.87
N PHE A 144 -3.54 20.90 -14.86
CA PHE A 144 -2.82 19.64 -14.72
C PHE A 144 -1.82 19.45 -15.85
N THR A 145 -0.56 19.26 -15.51
CA THR A 145 0.50 18.86 -16.45
C THR A 145 0.49 17.35 -16.64
N SER A 146 1.08 16.85 -17.73
CA SER A 146 1.27 15.41 -17.94
C SER A 146 2.04 14.74 -16.79
N GLN A 147 2.95 15.47 -16.16
CA GLN A 147 3.70 14.98 -14.99
C GLN A 147 2.79 14.74 -13.79
N ILE A 148 1.95 15.72 -13.41
CA ILE A 148 0.96 15.54 -12.32
C ILE A 148 -0.01 14.42 -12.69
N ALA A 149 -0.48 14.40 -13.94
CA ALA A 149 -1.44 13.42 -14.42
C ALA A 149 -0.89 11.99 -14.38
N ASN A 150 0.37 11.77 -14.79
CA ASN A 150 1.02 10.45 -14.68
C ASN A 150 1.22 10.00 -13.23
N ASN A 151 1.59 10.91 -12.33
CA ASN A 151 1.72 10.60 -10.91
C ASN A 151 0.38 10.13 -10.32
N LEU A 152 -0.69 10.91 -10.48
CA LEU A 152 -2.01 10.55 -9.96
C LEU A 152 -2.58 9.28 -10.61
N TYR A 153 -2.36 9.09 -11.91
CA TYR A 153 -2.77 7.88 -12.61
C TYR A 153 -2.04 6.65 -12.08
N CYS A 154 -0.72 6.73 -11.88
CA CYS A 154 0.08 5.65 -11.32
C CYS A 154 -0.38 5.28 -9.89
N ALA A 155 -0.67 6.27 -9.06
CA ALA A 155 -1.19 6.08 -7.71
C ALA A 155 -2.51 5.30 -7.72
N ILE A 156 -3.49 5.71 -8.54
CA ILE A 156 -4.79 5.02 -8.67
C ILE A 156 -4.61 3.58 -9.16
N VAL A 157 -3.78 3.36 -10.19
CA VAL A 157 -3.52 2.01 -10.72
C VAL A 157 -2.86 1.12 -9.67
N SER A 158 -1.93 1.67 -8.89
CA SER A 158 -1.26 0.93 -7.82
C SER A 158 -2.25 0.51 -6.74
N ASP A 159 -3.03 1.42 -6.18
CA ASP A 159 -3.89 1.16 -5.04
C ASP A 159 -5.14 0.34 -5.38
N THR A 160 -5.62 0.44 -6.62
CA THR A 160 -6.71 -0.42 -7.14
C THR A 160 -6.25 -1.78 -7.63
N GLY A 161 -4.93 -2.08 -7.54
CA GLY A 161 -4.37 -3.31 -8.12
C GLY A 161 -4.69 -3.46 -9.60
N SER A 162 -4.50 -2.40 -10.39
CA SER A 162 -4.91 -2.34 -11.80
C SER A 162 -6.42 -2.56 -11.98
N PHE A 163 -7.22 -1.93 -11.14
CA PHE A 163 -8.70 -2.01 -11.15
C PHE A 163 -9.25 -3.40 -10.84
N GLN A 164 -8.47 -4.27 -10.17
CA GLN A 164 -8.89 -5.62 -9.79
C GLN A 164 -9.40 -5.72 -8.35
N PHE A 165 -9.12 -4.71 -7.50
CA PHE A 165 -9.51 -4.74 -6.10
C PHE A 165 -10.91 -4.16 -5.88
N SER A 166 -11.51 -4.51 -4.74
CA SER A 166 -12.88 -4.12 -4.39
C SER A 166 -13.05 -2.61 -4.11
N ASN A 167 -11.96 -1.87 -3.87
CA ASN A 167 -11.96 -0.42 -3.76
C ASN A 167 -12.07 0.30 -5.11
N THR A 168 -12.06 -0.42 -6.25
CA THR A 168 -12.28 0.16 -7.57
C THR A 168 -13.71 0.65 -7.72
N THR A 169 -13.89 1.94 -8.01
CA THR A 169 -15.19 2.60 -8.13
C THR A 169 -15.38 3.26 -9.51
N ALA A 170 -16.60 3.67 -9.82
CA ALA A 170 -16.85 4.49 -11.02
C ALA A 170 -16.02 5.79 -11.03
N GLN A 171 -15.81 6.39 -9.83
CA GLN A 171 -14.97 7.58 -9.66
C GLN A 171 -13.52 7.33 -10.07
N SER A 172 -12.95 6.14 -9.77
CA SER A 172 -11.59 5.79 -10.21
C SER A 172 -11.45 5.92 -11.73
N PHE A 173 -12.41 5.35 -12.48
CA PHE A 173 -12.39 5.41 -13.95
C PHE A 173 -12.64 6.83 -14.46
N GLU A 174 -13.53 7.60 -13.84
CA GLU A 174 -13.79 8.98 -14.20
C GLU A 174 -12.54 9.85 -14.03
N VAL A 175 -11.86 9.74 -12.89
CA VAL A 175 -10.61 10.46 -12.63
C VAL A 175 -9.52 10.02 -13.60
N CYS A 176 -9.34 8.71 -13.81
CA CYS A 176 -8.38 8.20 -14.80
C CYS A 176 -8.65 8.72 -16.21
N HIS A 177 -9.91 8.77 -16.65
CA HIS A 177 -10.28 9.36 -17.94
C HIS A 177 -9.83 10.83 -18.04
N LYS A 178 -10.10 11.63 -17.01
CA LYS A 178 -9.68 13.04 -16.97
C LYS A 178 -8.16 13.18 -16.96
N LEU A 179 -7.44 12.32 -16.18
CA LEU A 179 -5.98 12.32 -16.14
C LEU A 179 -5.37 11.98 -17.52
N ILE A 180 -5.95 11.02 -18.26
CA ILE A 180 -5.51 10.72 -19.63
C ILE A 180 -5.68 11.95 -20.53
N ASN A 181 -6.78 12.68 -20.42
CA ASN A 181 -6.99 13.92 -21.17
C ASN A 181 -5.99 15.02 -20.77
N HIS A 182 -5.44 14.98 -19.56
CA HIS A 182 -4.35 15.83 -19.10
C HIS A 182 -2.95 15.30 -19.45
N GLY A 183 -2.86 14.22 -20.24
CA GLY A 183 -1.60 13.69 -20.77
C GLY A 183 -0.97 12.57 -19.93
N ALA A 184 -1.72 11.94 -19.03
CA ALA A 184 -1.27 10.67 -18.45
C ALA A 184 -1.13 9.62 -19.54
N THR A 185 -0.08 8.82 -19.48
CA THR A 185 0.26 7.82 -20.48
C THR A 185 0.14 6.41 -19.85
N PRO A 186 -1.02 5.74 -19.97
CA PRO A 186 -1.27 4.44 -19.34
C PRO A 186 -0.21 3.38 -19.64
N ILE A 187 0.29 3.34 -20.88
CA ILE A 187 1.32 2.35 -21.26
C ILE A 187 2.64 2.55 -20.51
N ASN A 188 3.04 3.82 -20.25
CA ASN A 188 4.26 4.10 -19.50
C ASN A 188 4.12 3.67 -18.04
N VAL A 189 2.96 3.96 -17.42
CA VAL A 189 2.65 3.52 -16.06
C VAL A 189 2.59 2.00 -15.98
N SER A 190 1.94 1.34 -16.93
CA SER A 190 1.88 -0.13 -16.99
C SER A 190 3.27 -0.76 -17.15
N ASN A 191 4.09 -0.22 -18.05
CA ASN A 191 5.46 -0.70 -18.21
C ASN A 191 6.29 -0.51 -16.94
N PHE A 192 6.12 0.62 -16.27
CA PHE A 192 6.81 0.88 -15.01
C PHE A 192 6.39 -0.10 -13.91
N LEU A 193 5.09 -0.32 -13.71
CA LEU A 193 4.58 -1.15 -12.62
C LEU A 193 4.78 -2.66 -12.86
N PHE A 194 4.63 -3.12 -14.11
CA PHE A 194 4.48 -4.55 -14.40
C PHE A 194 5.55 -5.14 -15.31
N ASN A 195 6.23 -4.30 -16.13
CA ASN A 195 7.21 -4.77 -17.12
C ASN A 195 8.65 -4.37 -16.76
N ASN A 196 8.93 -4.16 -15.47
CA ASN A 196 10.24 -3.72 -14.96
C ASN A 196 10.87 -4.74 -14.00
N ASN A 197 10.46 -6.00 -14.07
CA ASN A 197 11.00 -7.01 -13.18
C ASN A 197 12.38 -7.49 -13.69
N PRO A 198 13.41 -7.55 -12.84
CA PRO A 198 14.70 -8.12 -13.21
C PRO A 198 14.55 -9.63 -13.46
N PRO A 199 15.36 -10.20 -14.36
CA PRO A 199 15.30 -11.64 -14.68
C PRO A 199 15.40 -12.55 -13.45
N GLU A 200 16.17 -12.11 -12.45
CA GLU A 200 16.37 -12.82 -11.19
C GLU A 200 15.06 -12.96 -10.41
N LYS A 201 14.24 -11.90 -10.39
CA LYS A 201 12.91 -11.94 -9.75
C LYS A 201 11.98 -12.94 -10.44
N ILE A 202 12.00 -13.00 -11.76
CA ILE A 202 11.19 -13.96 -12.52
C ILE A 202 11.65 -15.40 -12.25
N LYS A 203 12.97 -15.64 -12.15
CA LYS A 203 13.51 -16.94 -11.76
C LYS A 203 13.08 -17.34 -10.35
N LEU A 204 13.20 -16.42 -9.38
CA LEU A 204 12.75 -16.63 -8.01
C LEU A 204 11.25 -16.95 -7.96
N LEU A 205 10.43 -16.21 -8.70
CA LEU A 205 8.99 -16.47 -8.82
C LEU A 205 8.73 -17.90 -9.30
N GLY A 206 9.44 -18.35 -10.35
CA GLY A 206 9.34 -19.73 -10.86
C GLY A 206 9.74 -20.77 -9.82
N GLN A 207 10.83 -20.56 -9.08
CA GLN A 207 11.28 -21.46 -8.01
C GLN A 207 10.24 -21.54 -6.88
N VAL A 208 9.75 -20.39 -6.39
CA VAL A 208 8.75 -20.37 -5.31
C VAL A 208 7.43 -21.00 -5.75
N LEU A 209 6.95 -20.72 -6.97
CA LEU A 209 5.72 -21.31 -7.48
C LEU A 209 5.84 -22.81 -7.74
N SER A 210 7.05 -23.34 -8.03
CA SER A 210 7.26 -24.79 -8.15
C SER A 210 7.07 -25.55 -6.84
N THR A 211 7.07 -24.85 -5.70
CA THR A 211 6.80 -25.44 -4.38
C THR A 211 5.30 -25.45 -4.02
N LEU A 212 4.43 -25.06 -4.96
CA LEU A 212 3.01 -24.94 -4.70
C LEU A 212 2.41 -26.27 -4.24
N GLU A 213 1.84 -26.26 -3.05
CA GLU A 213 1.03 -27.36 -2.53
C GLU A 213 -0.38 -26.84 -2.19
N MET A 214 -1.36 -27.74 -2.28
CA MET A 214 -2.75 -27.43 -1.92
C MET A 214 -3.16 -28.29 -0.75
N ASN A 215 -3.96 -27.73 0.18
CA ASN A 215 -4.62 -28.58 1.17
C ASN A 215 -5.64 -29.53 0.49
N LYS A 216 -6.12 -30.51 1.24
CA LYS A 216 -7.05 -31.54 0.72
C LYS A 216 -8.35 -30.97 0.12
N GLU A 217 -8.81 -29.83 0.64
CA GLU A 217 -10.04 -29.16 0.18
C GLU A 217 -9.82 -28.24 -1.01
N GLY A 218 -8.55 -27.96 -1.38
CA GLY A 218 -8.19 -27.07 -2.49
C GLY A 218 -8.48 -25.59 -2.23
N ASN A 219 -8.67 -25.17 -0.99
CA ASN A 219 -9.02 -23.80 -0.61
C ASN A 219 -7.89 -23.05 0.11
N ILE A 220 -6.82 -23.74 0.50
CA ILE A 220 -5.58 -23.14 1.04
C ILE A 220 -4.41 -23.55 0.16
N ALA A 221 -3.70 -22.59 -0.38
CA ALA A 221 -2.44 -22.79 -1.09
C ALA A 221 -1.24 -22.52 -0.18
N VAL A 222 -0.21 -23.33 -0.31
CA VAL A 222 1.07 -23.19 0.37
C VAL A 222 2.15 -22.99 -0.68
N ILE A 223 3.00 -21.99 -0.49
CA ILE A 223 4.21 -21.79 -1.27
C ILE A 223 5.38 -21.55 -0.33
N THR A 224 6.58 -21.92 -0.74
CA THR A 224 7.78 -21.80 0.09
C THR A 224 8.91 -21.10 -0.64
N MET A 225 9.54 -20.15 0.01
CA MET A 225 10.78 -19.54 -0.40
C MET A 225 11.89 -20.00 0.53
N PHE A 226 12.75 -20.86 0.03
CA PHE A 226 13.92 -21.31 0.77
C PHE A 226 15.03 -20.26 0.72
N LYS A 227 15.83 -20.20 1.77
CA LYS A 227 16.92 -19.23 1.88
C LYS A 227 17.93 -19.37 0.74
N GLU A 228 18.20 -20.59 0.29
CA GLU A 228 19.10 -20.90 -0.83
C GLU A 228 18.68 -20.25 -2.15
N TYR A 229 17.38 -19.96 -2.36
CA TYR A 229 16.89 -19.26 -3.55
C TYR A 229 17.38 -17.80 -3.62
N LEU A 230 17.85 -17.28 -2.48
CA LEU A 230 18.24 -15.89 -2.30
C LEU A 230 19.77 -15.68 -2.32
N ASP A 231 20.58 -16.76 -2.33
CA ASP A 231 22.04 -16.70 -2.17
C ASP A 231 22.78 -15.90 -3.25
N HIS A 232 22.12 -15.62 -4.39
CA HIS A 232 22.69 -14.87 -5.50
C HIS A 232 21.88 -13.60 -5.87
N LEU A 233 20.97 -13.18 -4.97
CA LEU A 233 20.04 -12.07 -5.22
C LEU A 233 20.35 -10.86 -4.33
N ASP A 234 20.35 -9.67 -4.91
CA ASP A 234 20.29 -8.43 -4.11
C ASP A 234 18.86 -8.23 -3.57
N LEU A 235 18.63 -8.72 -2.35
CA LEU A 235 17.33 -8.69 -1.67
C LEU A 235 16.77 -7.28 -1.44
N LYS A 236 17.59 -6.23 -1.55
CA LYS A 236 17.13 -4.85 -1.43
C LYS A 236 16.25 -4.41 -2.60
N VAL A 237 16.28 -5.17 -3.70
CA VAL A 237 15.62 -4.83 -4.97
C VAL A 237 14.40 -5.73 -5.24
N ILE A 238 14.21 -6.85 -4.50
CA ILE A 238 13.19 -7.85 -4.84
C ILE A 238 12.06 -7.82 -3.82
N ASP A 239 10.93 -7.23 -4.21
CA ASP A 239 9.67 -7.43 -3.53
C ASP A 239 9.12 -8.83 -3.86
N THR A 240 8.77 -9.59 -2.82
CA THR A 240 8.22 -10.94 -2.92
C THR A 240 6.72 -11.03 -2.59
N GLU A 241 6.07 -9.91 -2.32
CA GLU A 241 4.66 -9.88 -1.92
C GLU A 241 3.72 -10.25 -3.08
N ASP A 242 4.09 -9.92 -4.31
CA ASP A 242 3.38 -10.27 -5.54
C ASP A 242 3.29 -11.79 -5.78
N ILE A 243 4.27 -12.57 -5.30
CA ILE A 243 4.27 -14.04 -5.41
C ILE A 243 3.05 -14.64 -4.69
N SER A 244 2.75 -14.14 -3.49
CA SER A 244 1.59 -14.59 -2.73
C SER A 244 0.26 -14.19 -3.39
N THR A 245 0.23 -13.06 -4.07
CA THR A 245 -0.93 -12.59 -4.83
C THR A 245 -1.22 -13.50 -6.02
N LEU A 246 -0.17 -13.96 -6.72
CA LEU A 246 -0.33 -14.90 -7.82
C LEU A 246 -0.88 -16.26 -7.33
N ALA A 247 -0.34 -16.81 -6.24
CA ALA A 247 -0.88 -18.03 -5.64
C ALA A 247 -2.34 -17.87 -5.18
N ARG A 248 -2.73 -16.68 -4.67
CA ARG A 248 -4.10 -16.36 -4.29
C ARG A 248 -5.07 -16.29 -5.49
N SER A 249 -4.57 -16.08 -6.72
CA SER A 249 -5.39 -16.04 -7.93
C SER A 249 -5.93 -17.41 -8.35
N ILE A 250 -5.42 -18.50 -7.78
CA ILE A 250 -5.86 -19.87 -8.08
C ILE A 250 -7.37 -19.99 -7.76
N LYS A 251 -8.11 -20.61 -8.68
CA LYS A 251 -9.55 -20.84 -8.52
C LYS A 251 -9.82 -21.68 -7.27
N GLY A 252 -10.74 -21.23 -6.40
CA GLY A 252 -11.10 -21.92 -5.17
C GLY A 252 -10.22 -21.58 -3.96
N VAL A 253 -9.03 -21.01 -4.15
CA VAL A 253 -8.16 -20.61 -3.05
C VAL A 253 -8.72 -19.38 -2.34
N ASN A 254 -8.90 -19.48 -1.03
CA ASN A 254 -9.35 -18.40 -0.15
C ASN A 254 -8.21 -17.85 0.72
N MET A 255 -7.15 -18.65 0.91
CA MET A 255 -5.99 -18.26 1.71
C MET A 255 -4.71 -18.84 1.13
N VAL A 256 -3.63 -18.06 1.21
CA VAL A 256 -2.27 -18.48 0.88
C VAL A 256 -1.40 -18.39 2.12
N LEU A 257 -0.66 -19.44 2.40
CA LEU A 257 0.38 -19.50 3.41
C LEU A 257 1.74 -19.45 2.70
N PHE A 258 2.42 -18.33 2.78
CA PHE A 258 3.73 -18.14 2.16
C PHE A 258 4.82 -18.30 3.22
N PHE A 259 5.50 -19.44 3.18
CA PHE A 259 6.63 -19.76 4.06
C PHE A 259 7.90 -19.11 3.52
N LYS A 260 8.53 -18.26 4.31
CA LYS A 260 9.85 -17.67 4.04
C LYS A 260 10.85 -18.22 5.06
N GLU A 261 11.82 -19.02 4.62
CA GLU A 261 12.84 -19.55 5.50
C GLU A 261 13.75 -18.43 6.00
N ILE A 262 13.81 -18.25 7.34
CA ILE A 262 14.63 -17.23 8.01
C ILE A 262 15.76 -17.82 8.86
N GLY A 263 15.77 -19.13 9.06
CA GLY A 263 16.79 -19.86 9.82
C GLY A 263 16.55 -21.36 9.75
N THR A 264 17.43 -22.13 10.33
CA THR A 264 17.31 -23.61 10.34
C THR A 264 15.97 -24.03 10.91
N ASN A 265 15.14 -24.69 10.10
CA ASN A 265 13.77 -25.10 10.47
C ASN A 265 12.92 -23.97 11.06
N THR A 266 13.15 -22.71 10.65
CA THR A 266 12.39 -21.56 11.14
C THR A 266 11.89 -20.75 9.94
N PHE A 267 10.56 -20.52 9.91
CA PHE A 267 9.88 -19.88 8.81
C PHE A 267 9.02 -18.72 9.29
N ARG A 268 9.13 -17.59 8.61
CA ARG A 268 8.11 -16.54 8.67
C ARG A 268 7.02 -16.91 7.69
N VAL A 269 5.79 -17.05 8.17
CA VAL A 269 4.62 -17.35 7.35
C VAL A 269 3.84 -16.06 7.12
N SER A 270 3.82 -15.60 5.89
CA SER A 270 2.94 -14.51 5.44
C SER A 270 1.62 -15.11 4.98
N ILE A 271 0.50 -14.53 5.46
CA ILE A 271 -0.85 -14.95 5.08
C ILE A 271 -1.45 -13.90 4.16
N ARG A 272 -2.04 -14.34 3.08
CA ARG A 272 -2.93 -13.53 2.24
C ARG A 272 -4.27 -14.24 2.08
N SER A 273 -5.37 -13.53 2.28
CA SER A 273 -6.71 -14.11 2.17
C SER A 273 -7.62 -13.29 1.26
N LYS A 274 -8.76 -13.87 0.92
CA LYS A 274 -9.87 -13.20 0.22
C LYS A 274 -11.22 -13.68 0.75
N GLY A 275 -12.27 -12.89 0.48
CA GLY A 275 -13.62 -13.19 0.95
C GLY A 275 -13.71 -13.12 2.48
N VAL A 276 -14.38 -14.10 3.07
CA VAL A 276 -14.63 -14.15 4.53
C VAL A 276 -13.46 -14.68 5.36
N ALA A 277 -12.39 -15.14 4.72
CA ALA A 277 -11.24 -15.71 5.45
C ALA A 277 -10.42 -14.61 6.13
N ASN A 278 -10.35 -14.62 7.46
CA ASN A 278 -9.66 -13.63 8.26
C ASN A 278 -8.24 -14.07 8.59
N ALA A 279 -7.24 -13.46 7.94
CA ALA A 279 -5.83 -13.75 8.14
C ALA A 279 -5.32 -13.29 9.51
N ALA A 280 -5.82 -12.17 10.06
CA ALA A 280 -5.40 -11.65 11.34
C ALA A 280 -5.68 -12.63 12.47
N LEU A 281 -6.92 -13.15 12.56
CA LEU A 281 -7.31 -14.13 13.56
C LEU A 281 -6.46 -15.41 13.50
N VAL A 282 -6.10 -15.85 12.30
CA VAL A 282 -5.19 -16.99 12.13
C VAL A 282 -3.81 -16.66 12.65
N ALA A 283 -3.24 -15.51 12.27
CA ALA A 283 -1.93 -15.11 12.70
C ALA A 283 -1.82 -14.94 14.23
N GLU A 284 -2.81 -14.30 14.84
CA GLU A 284 -2.89 -14.11 16.31
C GLU A 284 -2.88 -15.44 17.05
N HIS A 285 -3.57 -16.47 16.55
CA HIS A 285 -3.55 -17.81 17.15
C HIS A 285 -2.13 -18.42 17.21
N PHE A 286 -1.28 -18.09 16.24
CA PHE A 286 0.10 -18.54 16.19
C PHE A 286 1.10 -17.51 16.77
N GLY A 287 0.63 -16.51 17.55
CA GLY A 287 1.47 -15.51 18.18
C GLY A 287 2.00 -14.42 17.25
N GLY A 288 1.35 -14.23 16.11
CA GLY A 288 1.61 -13.17 15.14
C GLY A 288 0.53 -12.09 15.13
N GLY A 289 0.32 -11.44 13.99
CA GLY A 289 -0.70 -10.39 13.83
C GLY A 289 -0.74 -9.84 12.43
N GLY A 290 -1.62 -8.85 12.21
CA GLY A 290 -1.80 -8.17 10.93
C GLY A 290 -3.24 -7.70 10.71
N HIS A 291 -3.62 -7.60 9.44
CA HIS A 291 -4.94 -7.16 9.00
C HIS A 291 -5.79 -8.34 8.50
N ILE A 292 -7.09 -8.10 8.28
CA ILE A 292 -8.06 -9.13 7.88
C ILE A 292 -7.56 -9.97 6.68
N HIS A 293 -6.96 -9.35 5.67
CA HIS A 293 -6.50 -10.05 4.45
C HIS A 293 -4.98 -10.17 4.31
N ALA A 294 -4.21 -9.62 5.26
CA ALA A 294 -2.75 -9.62 5.23
C ALA A 294 -2.17 -9.69 6.64
N ALA A 295 -1.64 -10.84 7.03
CA ALA A 295 -1.10 -11.09 8.35
C ALA A 295 0.13 -12.00 8.28
N GLY A 296 0.78 -12.24 9.42
CA GLY A 296 1.93 -13.15 9.46
C GLY A 296 2.33 -13.55 10.87
N PHE A 297 3.05 -14.66 10.96
CA PHE A 297 3.59 -15.21 12.20
C PHE A 297 4.88 -15.97 11.91
N THR A 298 5.56 -16.41 12.96
CA THR A 298 6.77 -17.23 12.85
C THR A 298 6.51 -18.63 13.40
N VAL A 299 7.01 -19.65 12.71
CA VAL A 299 6.86 -21.04 13.13
C VAL A 299 8.20 -21.78 13.01
N SER A 300 8.46 -22.71 13.92
CA SER A 300 9.65 -23.58 13.89
C SER A 300 9.25 -25.05 13.76
N GLY A 301 9.97 -25.79 12.92
CA GLY A 301 9.73 -27.21 12.67
C GLY A 301 10.27 -27.64 11.31
N LYS A 302 10.29 -28.95 11.07
CA LYS A 302 10.68 -29.52 9.77
C LYS A 302 9.67 -29.06 8.69
N HIS A 303 10.18 -28.51 7.59
CA HIS A 303 9.36 -27.98 6.49
C HIS A 303 8.27 -28.94 6.04
N GLU A 304 8.65 -30.20 5.70
CA GLU A 304 7.72 -31.21 5.19
C GLU A 304 6.55 -31.51 6.12
N LYS A 305 6.75 -31.35 7.44
CA LYS A 305 5.72 -31.51 8.45
C LYS A 305 4.84 -30.26 8.51
N LEU A 306 5.45 -29.07 8.50
CA LEU A 306 4.73 -27.80 8.61
C LEU A 306 3.79 -27.59 7.43
N VAL A 307 4.24 -27.81 6.19
CA VAL A 307 3.40 -27.59 4.99
C VAL A 307 2.22 -28.55 4.90
N LYS A 308 2.30 -29.73 5.52
CA LYS A 308 1.19 -30.70 5.60
C LYS A 308 0.21 -30.41 6.73
N GLU A 309 0.71 -30.08 7.94
CA GLU A 309 -0.11 -29.95 9.14
C GLU A 309 -0.71 -28.55 9.30
N LEU A 310 0.00 -27.50 8.90
CA LEU A 310 -0.42 -26.13 9.17
C LEU A 310 -1.69 -25.75 8.40
N PRO A 311 -1.87 -26.10 7.11
CA PRO A 311 -3.10 -25.81 6.39
C PRO A 311 -4.34 -26.42 7.04
N ASP A 312 -4.26 -27.66 7.54
CA ASP A 312 -5.38 -28.32 8.22
C ASP A 312 -5.73 -27.60 9.55
N LYS A 313 -4.72 -27.20 10.34
CA LYS A 313 -4.91 -26.40 11.55
C LYS A 313 -5.54 -25.03 11.25
N VAL A 314 -5.08 -24.37 10.20
CA VAL A 314 -5.67 -23.09 9.74
C VAL A 314 -7.12 -23.27 9.32
N LEU A 315 -7.43 -24.34 8.58
CA LEU A 315 -8.79 -24.63 8.16
C LEU A 315 -9.73 -24.86 9.36
N ASP A 316 -9.29 -25.61 10.36
CA ASP A 316 -10.04 -25.83 11.59
C ASP A 316 -10.31 -24.52 12.36
N LEU A 317 -9.32 -23.61 12.39
CA LEU A 317 -9.50 -22.29 12.99
C LEU A 317 -10.51 -21.46 12.23
N LEU A 318 -10.43 -21.41 10.90
CA LEU A 318 -11.37 -20.66 10.06
C LEU A 318 -12.81 -21.15 10.25
N ARG A 319 -13.01 -22.47 10.38
CA ARG A 319 -14.32 -23.07 10.69
C ARG A 319 -14.85 -22.63 12.05
N LYS A 320 -14.00 -22.65 13.10
CA LYS A 320 -14.35 -22.17 14.45
C LYS A 320 -14.72 -20.69 14.47
N PHE A 321 -13.98 -19.86 13.75
CA PHE A 321 -14.26 -18.42 13.68
C PHE A 321 -15.52 -18.11 12.84
N GLY A 322 -15.76 -18.86 11.77
CA GLY A 322 -16.96 -18.71 10.93
C GLY A 322 -18.27 -19.10 11.66
N THR A 323 -18.23 -20.10 12.52
CA THR A 323 -19.40 -20.49 13.34
C THR A 323 -19.74 -19.47 14.44
N ASN A 324 -18.78 -18.68 14.90
CA ASN A 324 -19.00 -17.65 15.92
C ASN A 324 -19.56 -16.32 15.37
N GLN A 325 -19.50 -16.06 14.08
CA GLN A 325 -20.09 -14.86 13.46
C GLN A 325 -21.59 -15.05 13.15
N GLY A 326 -22.05 -16.29 12.98
CA GLY A 326 -23.47 -16.61 12.75
C GLY A 326 -24.38 -16.52 13.99
N SER A 327 -23.84 -16.26 15.19
CA SER A 327 -24.61 -16.20 16.44
C SER A 327 -24.80 -14.78 17.01
N LYS A 328 -24.40 -13.74 16.29
CA LYS A 328 -24.57 -12.34 16.72
C LYS A 328 -25.62 -11.55 15.93
N ASP A 329 -26.23 -12.16 14.90
CA ASP A 329 -27.29 -11.55 14.09
C ASP A 329 -28.58 -12.34 14.16
N THR A 330 -29.04 -12.72 15.38
CA THR A 330 -30.42 -13.15 15.66
C THR A 330 -31.01 -12.34 16.79
#